data_b6cff198859afb9b7b07c25b10932457
#
_entry.id   b6cff198859afb9b7b07c25b10932457
#
_cell.length_a   1.000
_cell.length_b   1.000
_cell.length_c   1.000
_cell.angle_alpha   90.00
_cell.angle_beta   90.00
_cell.angle_gamma   90.00
#
_symmetry.space_group_name_H-M   'P 1'
#
loop_
_entity.id
_entity.type
_entity.pdbx_description
1 polymer ?
#
loop_
_entity_poly.entity_id
_entity_poly.type
_entity_poly.pdbx_seq_one_letter_code
_entity_poly.pdbx_strand_id
1 'polypeptide(L)'
;MVLDGIEIKVDKKRIKNIYIRIKPPAGDVIISAPFHMKDEDIYIFAESKLAWIKNHRRKYEGAVSRRLVSGEELYLWGNPYTLVIKEGRSRAETAGENIIIYVPQGSSFEQRQAALNEFYRRELLQKISELAPLWEQATGLFADEWRVRDMQTRWGSCNTVRKRIWLSLKLAPYPVCCLEYVIVHELCHLLVPNHGADFKALMDRFCPEWKKVKRLLNGGYYV
;
A
#
# COMPACT_ATOMS: atom_id res chain seq x y z
N MET A 1 4.31 -0.19 27.01
CA MET A 1 4.88 0.98 27.68
C MET A 1 4.19 2.24 27.19
N VAL A 2 4.14 3.28 28.02
CA VAL A 2 3.56 4.57 27.61
C VAL A 2 4.67 5.62 27.58
N LEU A 3 4.73 6.44 26.53
CA LEU A 3 5.71 7.50 26.36
C LEU A 3 4.98 8.75 25.85
N ASP A 4 4.98 9.82 26.64
CA ASP A 4 4.30 11.08 26.31
C ASP A 4 2.84 10.90 25.85
N GLY A 5 2.08 10.08 26.60
CA GLY A 5 0.67 9.76 26.31
C GLY A 5 0.47 8.79 25.13
N ILE A 6 1.55 8.32 24.50
CA ILE A 6 1.47 7.36 23.40
C ILE A 6 1.68 5.95 23.94
N GLU A 7 0.67 5.08 23.74
CA GLU A 7 0.84 3.67 24.03
C GLU A 7 1.74 3.00 22.98
N ILE A 8 2.80 2.34 23.46
CA ILE A 8 3.78 1.63 22.62
C ILE A 8 3.78 0.16 23.00
N LYS A 9 3.42 -0.69 22.04
CA LYS A 9 3.51 -2.14 22.20
C LYS A 9 4.94 -2.60 21.95
N VAL A 10 5.52 -3.36 22.88
CA VAL A 10 6.87 -3.92 22.75
C VAL A 10 6.77 -5.42 22.44
N ASP A 11 7.33 -5.83 21.31
CA ASP A 11 7.43 -7.22 20.86
C ASP A 11 8.89 -7.67 20.89
N LYS A 12 9.30 -8.47 21.90
CA LYS A 12 10.62 -9.07 21.93
C LYS A 12 10.70 -10.28 20.99
N LYS A 13 11.73 -10.32 20.13
CA LYS A 13 11.89 -11.32 19.06
C LYS A 13 13.35 -11.75 18.88
N ARG A 14 13.58 -12.86 18.16
CA ARG A 14 14.92 -13.27 17.70
C ARG A 14 15.39 -12.41 16.52
N ILE A 15 15.77 -11.18 16.79
CA ILE A 15 16.28 -10.21 15.83
C ILE A 15 17.55 -9.56 16.37
N LYS A 16 18.38 -9.02 15.46
CA LYS A 16 19.65 -8.36 15.86
C LYS A 16 19.47 -6.89 16.22
N ASN A 17 18.53 -6.21 15.57
CA ASN A 17 18.34 -4.76 15.69
C ASN A 17 16.96 -4.44 16.23
N ILE A 18 16.81 -3.27 16.86
CA ILE A 18 15.54 -2.72 17.31
C ILE A 18 14.87 -1.95 16.16
N TYR A 19 13.54 -2.07 16.02
CA TYR A 19 12.76 -1.42 14.97
C TYR A 19 11.49 -0.80 15.55
N ILE A 20 11.11 0.38 15.04
CA ILE A 20 9.81 1.01 15.29
C ILE A 20 8.94 0.86 14.05
N ARG A 21 7.68 0.53 14.24
CA ARG A 21 6.64 0.51 13.21
C ARG A 21 5.40 1.23 13.71
N ILE A 22 4.80 2.03 12.84
CA ILE A 22 3.50 2.63 13.09
C ILE A 22 2.51 1.92 12.17
N LYS A 23 1.43 1.35 12.77
CA LYS A 23 0.44 0.55 12.04
C LYS A 23 -0.84 1.35 11.79
N PRO A 24 -1.36 1.34 10.56
CA PRO A 24 -2.72 1.78 10.30
C PRO A 24 -3.74 0.83 10.99
N PRO A 25 -5.03 1.26 11.18
CA PRO A 25 -5.52 2.60 10.86
C PRO A 25 -5.28 3.61 11.98
N ALA A 26 -5.12 3.17 13.23
CA ALA A 26 -5.08 4.04 14.41
C ALA A 26 -3.70 4.70 14.66
N GLY A 27 -2.67 4.30 13.91
CA GLY A 27 -1.31 4.77 14.17
C GLY A 27 -0.68 4.09 15.40
N ASP A 28 -1.02 2.80 15.64
CA ASP A 28 -0.46 2.01 16.74
C ASP A 28 1.05 1.89 16.62
N VAL A 29 1.76 2.22 17.68
CA VAL A 29 3.21 2.16 17.72
C VAL A 29 3.66 0.82 18.26
N ILE A 30 4.47 0.10 17.45
CA ILE A 30 5.03 -1.20 17.83
C ILE A 30 6.56 -1.13 17.73
N ILE A 31 7.22 -1.46 18.83
CA ILE A 31 8.68 -1.65 18.85
C ILE A 31 8.96 -3.16 18.84
N SER A 32 9.74 -3.61 17.86
CA SER A 32 10.29 -4.95 17.82
C SER A 32 11.73 -4.88 18.32
N ALA A 33 12.05 -5.55 19.42
CA ALA A 33 13.35 -5.54 20.07
C ALA A 33 13.95 -6.95 20.21
N PRO A 34 15.29 -7.10 20.25
CA PRO A 34 15.94 -8.36 20.59
C PRO A 34 15.56 -8.85 22.00
N PHE A 35 15.50 -10.18 22.21
CA PHE A 35 15.16 -10.75 23.53
C PHE A 35 16.08 -10.31 24.66
N HIS A 36 17.38 -10.14 24.36
CA HIS A 36 18.40 -9.76 25.36
C HIS A 36 18.42 -8.27 25.70
N MET A 37 17.67 -7.43 24.96
CA MET A 37 17.64 -5.99 25.21
C MET A 37 16.81 -5.68 26.45
N LYS A 38 17.38 -4.88 27.36
CA LYS A 38 16.69 -4.45 28.58
C LYS A 38 15.56 -3.46 28.27
N ASP A 39 14.55 -3.43 29.09
CA ASP A 39 13.40 -2.55 28.88
C ASP A 39 13.77 -1.07 29.00
N GLU A 40 14.80 -0.75 29.81
CA GLU A 40 15.37 0.60 29.93
C GLU A 40 16.00 1.06 28.60
N ASP A 41 16.77 0.19 27.91
CA ASP A 41 17.38 0.50 26.62
C ASP A 41 16.32 0.71 25.53
N ILE A 42 15.23 -0.07 25.59
CA ILE A 42 14.08 0.06 24.69
C ILE A 42 13.39 1.40 24.94
N TYR A 43 13.24 1.80 26.20
CA TYR A 43 12.64 3.09 26.57
C TYR A 43 13.47 4.26 26.05
N ILE A 44 14.79 4.27 26.31
CA ILE A 44 15.73 5.29 25.83
C ILE A 44 15.68 5.40 24.29
N PHE A 45 15.65 4.25 23.62
CA PHE A 45 15.53 4.23 22.17
C PHE A 45 14.19 4.85 21.70
N ALA A 46 13.07 4.50 22.33
CA ALA A 46 11.77 5.07 22.01
C ALA A 46 11.74 6.58 22.23
N GLU A 47 12.31 7.05 23.33
CA GLU A 47 12.43 8.47 23.66
C GLU A 47 13.23 9.23 22.61
N SER A 48 14.39 8.68 22.19
CA SER A 48 15.21 9.26 21.12
C SER A 48 14.47 9.39 19.77
N LYS A 49 13.41 8.63 19.58
CA LYS A 49 12.56 8.61 18.37
C LYS A 49 11.20 9.27 18.55
N LEU A 50 10.93 9.89 19.70
CA LEU A 50 9.61 10.45 20.02
C LEU A 50 9.11 11.47 18.98
N ALA A 51 9.98 12.39 18.55
CA ALA A 51 9.64 13.37 17.53
C ALA A 51 9.28 12.69 16.19
N TRP A 52 10.02 11.66 15.81
CA TRP A 52 9.73 10.85 14.63
C TRP A 52 8.40 10.11 14.77
N ILE A 53 8.14 9.49 15.92
CA ILE A 53 6.87 8.79 16.23
C ILE A 53 5.71 9.76 16.08
N LYS A 54 5.75 10.94 16.75
CA LYS A 54 4.70 11.96 16.68
C LYS A 54 4.44 12.41 15.25
N ASN A 55 5.48 12.73 14.49
CA ASN A 55 5.35 13.18 13.11
C ASN A 55 4.74 12.11 12.19
N HIS A 56 5.08 10.84 12.39
CA HIS A 56 4.53 9.74 11.60
C HIS A 56 3.11 9.37 12.02
N ARG A 57 2.75 9.50 13.31
CA ARG A 57 1.37 9.30 13.78
C ARG A 57 0.40 10.34 13.26
N ARG A 58 0.86 11.59 13.04
CA ARG A 58 0.00 12.66 12.44
C ARG A 58 -0.64 12.24 11.12
N LYS A 59 -0.02 11.33 10.37
CA LYS A 59 -0.60 10.78 9.14
C LYS A 59 -1.86 9.95 9.40
N TYR A 60 -2.04 9.49 10.63
CA TYR A 60 -3.19 8.70 11.08
C TYR A 60 -4.14 9.51 11.98
N GLU A 61 -3.72 10.71 12.43
CA GLU A 61 -4.55 11.68 13.16
C GLU A 61 -5.53 12.30 12.15
N GLY A 62 -6.78 11.88 12.23
CA GLY A 62 -7.82 12.28 11.25
C GLY A 62 -8.05 11.28 10.11
N ALA A 63 -7.25 10.23 10.01
CA ALA A 63 -7.67 9.06 9.25
C ALA A 63 -8.89 8.48 9.96
N VAL A 64 -10.08 8.87 9.49
CA VAL A 64 -11.33 8.25 9.90
C VAL A 64 -11.14 6.76 9.66
N SER A 65 -11.15 5.96 10.73
CA SER A 65 -11.14 4.50 10.61
C SER A 65 -12.27 4.15 9.64
N ARG A 66 -11.94 3.75 8.42
CA ARG A 66 -12.94 3.37 7.43
C ARG A 66 -13.85 2.32 8.05
N ARG A 67 -15.12 2.60 8.09
CA ARG A 67 -16.14 1.68 8.61
C ARG A 67 -16.77 0.88 7.47
N LEU A 68 -16.53 1.31 6.23
CA LEU A 68 -17.19 0.83 5.04
C LEU A 68 -18.71 0.85 5.21
N VAL A 69 -19.25 2.05 5.47
CA VAL A 69 -20.69 2.31 5.54
C VAL A 69 -21.10 3.21 4.38
N SER A 70 -22.39 3.13 3.99
CA SER A 70 -22.93 3.98 2.92
C SER A 70 -22.71 5.46 3.22
N GLY A 71 -22.30 6.22 2.19
CA GLY A 71 -21.95 7.64 2.27
C GLY A 71 -20.46 7.91 2.47
N GLU A 72 -19.63 6.90 2.77
CA GLU A 72 -18.16 7.10 2.82
C GLU A 72 -17.59 7.33 1.42
N GLU A 73 -16.54 8.16 1.35
CA GLU A 73 -15.78 8.37 0.11
C GLU A 73 -14.76 7.28 -0.10
N LEU A 74 -14.76 6.69 -1.29
CA LEU A 74 -13.76 5.76 -1.79
C LEU A 74 -13.12 6.32 -3.05
N TYR A 75 -11.94 5.84 -3.38
CA TYR A 75 -11.24 6.23 -4.60
C TYR A 75 -11.04 5.02 -5.52
N LEU A 76 -11.13 5.28 -6.82
CA LEU A 76 -10.71 4.36 -7.87
C LEU A 76 -10.01 5.18 -8.97
N TRP A 77 -8.77 4.82 -9.27
CA TRP A 77 -7.93 5.50 -10.27
C TRP A 77 -7.79 7.02 -10.05
N GLY A 78 -7.79 7.43 -8.77
CA GLY A 78 -7.69 8.84 -8.37
C GLY A 78 -9.00 9.61 -8.38
N ASN A 79 -10.09 9.00 -8.84
CA ASN A 79 -11.41 9.62 -8.85
C ASN A 79 -12.17 9.25 -7.56
N PRO A 80 -12.88 10.20 -6.94
CA PRO A 80 -13.73 9.94 -5.79
C PRO A 80 -15.03 9.25 -6.19
N TYR A 81 -15.51 8.36 -5.35
CA TYR A 81 -16.78 7.66 -5.46
C TYR A 81 -17.48 7.63 -4.10
N THR A 82 -18.79 7.67 -4.09
CA THR A 82 -19.57 7.45 -2.87
C THR A 82 -19.84 5.96 -2.67
N LEU A 83 -19.52 5.43 -1.49
CA LEU A 83 -19.82 4.05 -1.13
C LEU A 83 -21.33 3.87 -0.91
N VAL A 84 -21.90 2.85 -1.51
CA VAL A 84 -23.28 2.39 -1.27
C VAL A 84 -23.26 0.92 -0.90
N ILE A 85 -23.81 0.58 0.25
CA ILE A 85 -23.98 -0.82 0.68
C ILE A 85 -25.39 -1.27 0.33
N LYS A 86 -25.51 -2.40 -0.36
CA LYS A 86 -26.78 -3.06 -0.68
C LYS A 86 -26.78 -4.51 -0.24
N GLU A 87 -27.94 -5.02 0.10
CA GLU A 87 -28.10 -6.44 0.40
C GLU A 87 -27.99 -7.28 -0.86
N GLY A 88 -27.25 -8.40 -0.78
CA GLY A 88 -27.08 -9.31 -1.89
C GLY A 88 -25.90 -10.26 -1.73
N ARG A 89 -25.63 -11.03 -2.81
CA ARG A 89 -24.45 -11.88 -2.90
C ARG A 89 -23.18 -11.00 -2.96
N SER A 90 -22.17 -11.38 -2.19
CA SER A 90 -20.91 -10.64 -2.04
C SER A 90 -20.27 -10.31 -3.40
N ARG A 91 -20.28 -9.03 -3.76
CA ARG A 91 -19.61 -8.45 -4.93
C ARG A 91 -19.54 -6.92 -4.78
N ALA A 92 -18.74 -6.27 -5.62
CA ALA A 92 -18.79 -4.82 -5.76
C ALA A 92 -18.61 -4.41 -7.23
N GLU A 93 -19.16 -3.23 -7.56
CA GLU A 93 -19.14 -2.66 -8.91
C GLU A 93 -19.22 -1.13 -8.85
N THR A 94 -18.86 -0.46 -9.95
CA THR A 94 -19.12 0.97 -10.13
C THR A 94 -20.47 1.18 -10.80
N ALA A 95 -21.21 2.19 -10.36
CA ALA A 95 -22.44 2.65 -11.01
C ALA A 95 -22.53 4.17 -10.89
N GLY A 96 -22.30 4.88 -11.99
CA GLY A 96 -22.18 6.34 -12.00
C GLY A 96 -21.05 6.79 -11.04
N GLU A 97 -21.38 7.66 -10.11
CA GLU A 97 -20.44 8.19 -9.09
C GLU A 97 -20.36 7.31 -7.82
N ASN A 98 -20.88 6.10 -7.87
CA ASN A 98 -20.92 5.21 -6.72
C ASN A 98 -20.06 3.97 -6.92
N ILE A 99 -19.44 3.50 -5.83
CA ILE A 99 -19.01 2.11 -5.68
C ILE A 99 -20.07 1.42 -4.83
N ILE A 100 -20.76 0.43 -5.43
CA ILE A 100 -21.80 -0.35 -4.75
C ILE A 100 -21.18 -1.66 -4.29
N ILE A 101 -21.26 -1.92 -2.98
CA ILE A 101 -20.87 -3.20 -2.38
C ILE A 101 -22.14 -3.96 -2.02
N TYR A 102 -22.35 -5.15 -2.59
CA TYR A 102 -23.41 -6.07 -2.22
C TYR A 102 -22.86 -7.07 -1.20
N VAL A 103 -23.55 -7.21 -0.09
CA VAL A 103 -23.19 -8.12 1.00
C VAL A 103 -24.45 -8.58 1.74
N PRO A 104 -24.43 -9.71 2.47
CA PRO A 104 -25.57 -10.10 3.30
C PRO A 104 -25.93 -9.02 4.32
N GLN A 105 -27.23 -8.97 4.69
CA GLN A 105 -27.70 -8.08 5.77
C GLN A 105 -26.93 -8.34 7.07
N GLY A 106 -26.56 -7.27 7.78
CA GLY A 106 -25.75 -7.39 9.00
C GLY A 106 -24.27 -7.75 8.78
N SER A 107 -23.77 -7.64 7.53
CA SER A 107 -22.38 -7.95 7.20
C SER A 107 -21.38 -7.21 8.08
N SER A 108 -20.31 -7.91 8.49
CA SER A 108 -19.19 -7.32 9.23
C SER A 108 -18.33 -6.40 8.34
N PHE A 109 -17.45 -5.62 8.99
CA PHE A 109 -16.44 -4.81 8.28
C PHE A 109 -15.57 -5.69 7.37
N GLU A 110 -15.12 -6.84 7.86
CA GLU A 110 -14.24 -7.78 7.14
C GLU A 110 -14.91 -8.31 5.86
N GLN A 111 -16.20 -8.59 5.90
CA GLN A 111 -16.97 -9.05 4.74
C GLN A 111 -17.08 -7.95 3.67
N ARG A 112 -17.34 -6.70 4.08
CA ARG A 112 -17.36 -5.55 3.17
C ARG A 112 -15.98 -5.25 2.59
N GLN A 113 -14.93 -5.32 3.43
CA GLN A 113 -13.55 -5.13 3.00
C GLN A 113 -13.12 -6.22 2.01
N ALA A 114 -13.53 -7.48 2.23
CA ALA A 114 -13.23 -8.57 1.29
C ALA A 114 -13.89 -8.34 -0.07
N ALA A 115 -15.15 -7.89 -0.10
CA ALA A 115 -15.85 -7.56 -1.34
C ALA A 115 -15.20 -6.38 -2.08
N LEU A 116 -14.77 -5.33 -1.36
CA LEU A 116 -14.05 -4.19 -1.91
C LEU A 116 -12.67 -4.61 -2.44
N ASN A 117 -11.94 -5.44 -1.71
CA ASN A 117 -10.64 -5.93 -2.11
C ASN A 117 -10.71 -6.77 -3.40
N GLU A 118 -11.75 -7.58 -3.56
CA GLU A 118 -11.95 -8.37 -4.77
C GLU A 118 -12.32 -7.47 -5.97
N PHE A 119 -13.11 -6.43 -5.74
CA PHE A 119 -13.38 -5.40 -6.74
C PHE A 119 -12.09 -4.70 -7.18
N TYR A 120 -11.28 -4.18 -6.25
CA TYR A 120 -10.01 -3.54 -6.58
C TYR A 120 -9.02 -4.48 -7.26
N ARG A 121 -9.03 -5.78 -6.91
CA ARG A 121 -8.20 -6.79 -7.58
C ARG A 121 -8.59 -6.95 -9.04
N ARG A 122 -9.88 -7.04 -9.34
CA ARG A 122 -10.40 -7.17 -10.70
C ARG A 122 -10.04 -5.94 -11.54
N GLU A 123 -10.27 -4.74 -11.01
CA GLU A 123 -9.92 -3.47 -11.65
C GLU A 123 -8.41 -3.37 -11.95
N LEU A 124 -7.57 -3.76 -10.99
CA LEU A 124 -6.12 -3.77 -11.17
C LEU A 124 -5.68 -4.78 -12.23
N LEU A 125 -6.19 -6.02 -12.19
CA LEU A 125 -5.83 -7.04 -13.16
C LEU A 125 -6.23 -6.61 -14.58
N GLN A 126 -7.40 -6.02 -14.75
CA GLN A 126 -7.83 -5.45 -16.02
C GLN A 126 -6.87 -4.35 -16.47
N LYS A 127 -6.58 -3.38 -15.61
CA LYS A 127 -5.70 -2.24 -15.95
C LYS A 127 -4.27 -2.69 -16.24
N ILE A 128 -3.76 -3.69 -15.52
CA ILE A 128 -2.46 -4.31 -15.78
C ILE A 128 -2.44 -4.97 -17.15
N SER A 129 -3.51 -5.68 -17.55
CA SER A 129 -3.58 -6.32 -18.88
C SER A 129 -3.56 -5.31 -20.04
N GLU A 130 -4.01 -4.07 -19.79
CA GLU A 130 -3.94 -2.96 -20.76
C GLU A 130 -2.55 -2.32 -20.80
N LEU A 131 -1.94 -2.06 -19.64
CA LEU A 131 -0.74 -1.24 -19.51
C LEU A 131 0.57 -2.05 -19.58
N ALA A 132 0.61 -3.27 -19.03
CA ALA A 132 1.84 -4.04 -18.97
C ALA A 132 2.43 -4.32 -20.37
N PRO A 133 1.67 -4.76 -21.38
CA PRO A 133 2.22 -4.97 -22.71
C PRO A 133 2.83 -3.70 -23.35
N LEU A 134 2.22 -2.53 -23.09
CA LEU A 134 2.70 -1.25 -23.60
C LEU A 134 4.06 -0.89 -22.98
N TRP A 135 4.19 -1.06 -21.66
CA TRP A 135 5.42 -0.78 -20.95
C TRP A 135 6.51 -1.84 -21.19
N GLU A 136 6.14 -3.09 -21.39
CA GLU A 136 7.06 -4.15 -21.79
C GLU A 136 7.68 -3.85 -23.17
N GLN A 137 6.85 -3.44 -24.13
CA GLN A 137 7.33 -3.03 -25.44
C GLN A 137 8.22 -1.77 -25.37
N ALA A 138 7.81 -0.75 -24.60
CA ALA A 138 8.53 0.51 -24.47
C ALA A 138 9.90 0.34 -23.78
N THR A 139 10.00 -0.57 -22.82
CA THR A 139 11.22 -0.83 -22.04
C THR A 139 12.10 -1.90 -22.67
N GLY A 140 11.54 -2.81 -23.47
CA GLY A 140 12.18 -4.03 -23.95
C GLY A 140 12.35 -5.08 -22.84
N LEU A 141 11.68 -4.94 -21.69
CA LEU A 141 11.75 -5.82 -20.54
C LEU A 141 10.40 -6.53 -20.38
N PHE A 142 10.41 -7.86 -20.29
CA PHE A 142 9.20 -8.69 -20.32
C PHE A 142 9.10 -9.52 -19.04
N ALA A 143 7.95 -9.46 -18.39
CA ALA A 143 7.61 -10.30 -17.26
C ALA A 143 6.82 -11.53 -17.74
N ASP A 144 7.11 -12.71 -17.17
CA ASP A 144 6.37 -13.93 -17.50
C ASP A 144 5.02 -13.98 -16.79
N GLU A 145 4.87 -13.24 -15.69
CA GLU A 145 3.64 -13.28 -14.89
C GLU A 145 3.43 -11.99 -14.09
N TRP A 146 2.21 -11.46 -14.19
CA TRP A 146 1.72 -10.34 -13.39
C TRP A 146 0.67 -10.81 -12.38
N ARG A 147 0.81 -10.40 -11.12
CA ARG A 147 -0.11 -10.75 -10.04
C ARG A 147 -0.43 -9.56 -9.15
N VAL A 148 -1.59 -9.63 -8.47
CA VAL A 148 -2.02 -8.63 -7.48
C VAL A 148 -2.19 -9.31 -6.13
N ARG A 149 -1.67 -8.68 -5.07
CA ARG A 149 -1.93 -9.11 -3.69
C ARG A 149 -1.98 -7.90 -2.74
N ASP A 150 -2.57 -8.08 -1.56
CA ASP A 150 -2.48 -7.09 -0.50
C ASP A 150 -1.05 -7.08 0.07
N MET A 151 -0.36 -5.95 -0.09
CA MET A 151 0.99 -5.72 0.40
C MET A 151 0.99 -4.62 1.45
N GLN A 152 1.56 -4.89 2.63
CA GLN A 152 1.54 -3.91 3.72
C GLN A 152 2.58 -2.80 3.58
N THR A 153 3.74 -3.08 3.00
CA THR A 153 4.92 -2.19 3.03
C THR A 153 5.52 -1.84 1.67
N ARG A 154 4.97 -2.38 0.58
CA ARG A 154 5.51 -2.20 -0.78
C ARG A 154 4.38 -1.95 -1.77
N TRP A 155 4.69 -1.23 -2.84
CA TRP A 155 3.79 -1.01 -3.96
C TRP A 155 3.88 -2.12 -5.01
N GLY A 156 5.05 -2.76 -5.11
CA GLY A 156 5.31 -3.90 -5.98
C GLY A 156 6.47 -4.76 -5.49
N SER A 157 6.74 -5.85 -6.16
CA SER A 157 7.96 -6.65 -6.01
C SER A 157 8.20 -7.50 -7.25
N CYS A 158 9.45 -7.57 -7.70
CA CYS A 158 9.90 -8.38 -8.82
C CYS A 158 10.68 -9.60 -8.32
N ASN A 159 10.34 -10.77 -8.84
CA ASN A 159 11.19 -11.96 -8.77
C ASN A 159 11.92 -12.10 -10.11
N THR A 160 13.19 -11.75 -10.14
CA THR A 160 14.01 -11.69 -11.35
C THR A 160 14.26 -13.06 -11.96
N VAL A 161 14.34 -14.13 -11.15
CA VAL A 161 14.58 -15.49 -11.62
C VAL A 161 13.35 -16.06 -12.35
N ARG A 162 12.16 -15.81 -11.78
CA ARG A 162 10.88 -16.27 -12.37
C ARG A 162 10.23 -15.21 -13.24
N LYS A 163 10.85 -14.07 -13.43
CA LYS A 163 10.30 -12.91 -14.13
C LYS A 163 8.84 -12.62 -13.74
N ARG A 164 8.54 -12.75 -12.44
CA ARG A 164 7.20 -12.57 -11.90
C ARG A 164 7.12 -11.28 -11.14
N ILE A 165 6.14 -10.45 -11.48
CA ILE A 165 5.87 -9.18 -10.82
C ILE A 165 4.58 -9.27 -10.01
N TRP A 166 4.65 -8.82 -8.77
CA TRP A 166 3.51 -8.62 -7.89
C TRP A 166 3.27 -7.14 -7.71
N LEU A 167 2.01 -6.71 -7.85
CA LEU A 167 1.58 -5.34 -7.58
C LEU A 167 0.65 -5.29 -6.37
N SER A 168 0.71 -4.20 -5.62
CA SER A 168 -0.09 -4.02 -4.41
C SER A 168 -1.54 -3.68 -4.75
N LEU A 169 -2.48 -4.34 -4.06
CA LEU A 169 -3.91 -4.02 -4.12
C LEU A 169 -4.18 -2.54 -3.80
N LYS A 170 -3.36 -1.93 -2.96
CA LYS A 170 -3.45 -0.52 -2.55
C LYS A 170 -3.23 0.48 -3.69
N LEU A 171 -2.84 0.04 -4.88
CA LEU A 171 -2.69 0.91 -6.06
C LEU A 171 -4.03 1.30 -6.69
N ALA A 172 -5.09 0.49 -6.51
CA ALA A 172 -6.38 0.74 -7.15
C ALA A 172 -7.01 2.12 -6.83
N PRO A 173 -6.94 2.64 -5.59
CA PRO A 173 -7.42 3.99 -5.29
C PRO A 173 -6.60 5.12 -5.94
N TYR A 174 -5.34 4.88 -6.30
CA TYR A 174 -4.45 5.92 -6.80
C TYR A 174 -4.64 6.20 -8.29
N PRO A 175 -4.27 7.41 -8.78
CA PRO A 175 -4.26 7.70 -10.22
C PRO A 175 -3.47 6.67 -11.03
N VAL A 176 -3.91 6.42 -12.26
CA VAL A 176 -3.32 5.41 -13.15
C VAL A 176 -1.80 5.59 -13.32
N CYS A 177 -1.31 6.84 -13.37
CA CYS A 177 0.13 7.12 -13.45
C CYS A 177 0.94 6.51 -12.30
N CYS A 178 0.32 6.26 -11.13
CA CYS A 178 0.95 5.56 -10.03
C CYS A 178 1.13 4.07 -10.34
N LEU A 179 0.15 3.45 -10.97
CA LEU A 179 0.24 2.06 -11.43
C LEU A 179 1.32 1.93 -12.51
N GLU A 180 1.34 2.83 -13.50
CA GLU A 180 2.35 2.87 -14.56
C GLU A 180 3.77 3.02 -14.00
N TYR A 181 3.95 3.94 -13.05
CA TYR A 181 5.22 4.10 -12.35
C TYR A 181 5.69 2.80 -11.69
N VAL A 182 4.81 2.09 -10.98
CA VAL A 182 5.19 0.85 -10.30
C VAL A 182 5.44 -0.27 -11.32
N ILE A 183 4.68 -0.35 -12.42
CA ILE A 183 4.93 -1.29 -13.53
C ILE A 183 6.35 -1.09 -14.07
N VAL A 184 6.71 0.14 -14.45
CA VAL A 184 8.05 0.47 -14.97
C VAL A 184 9.13 0.18 -13.95
N HIS A 185 8.88 0.52 -12.67
CA HIS A 185 9.80 0.27 -11.56
C HIS A 185 10.13 -1.22 -11.41
N GLU A 186 9.12 -2.07 -11.42
CA GLU A 186 9.31 -3.52 -11.27
C GLU A 186 9.90 -4.16 -12.54
N LEU A 187 9.58 -3.65 -13.72
CA LEU A 187 10.24 -4.06 -14.97
C LEU A 187 11.74 -3.73 -14.95
N CYS A 188 12.12 -2.53 -14.51
CA CYS A 188 13.53 -2.15 -14.39
C CYS A 188 14.31 -3.09 -13.45
N HIS A 189 13.66 -3.67 -12.45
CA HIS A 189 14.29 -4.66 -11.57
C HIS A 189 14.63 -5.98 -12.29
N LEU A 190 14.03 -6.32 -13.41
CA LEU A 190 14.44 -7.45 -14.23
C LEU A 190 15.86 -7.31 -14.76
N LEU A 191 16.33 -6.06 -14.94
CA LEU A 191 17.67 -5.76 -15.43
C LEU A 191 18.62 -5.34 -14.30
N VAL A 192 18.16 -4.45 -13.40
CA VAL A 192 18.98 -3.87 -12.32
C VAL A 192 18.32 -4.10 -10.95
N PRO A 193 18.85 -5.03 -10.13
CA PRO A 193 18.23 -5.37 -8.84
C PRO A 193 18.24 -4.25 -7.80
N ASN A 194 19.22 -3.35 -7.84
CA ASN A 194 19.45 -2.32 -6.84
C ASN A 194 19.09 -0.93 -7.35
N HIS A 195 18.58 -0.05 -6.46
CA HIS A 195 18.19 1.33 -6.79
C HIS A 195 19.38 2.30 -6.93
N GLY A 196 20.49 1.84 -7.53
CA GLY A 196 21.71 2.64 -7.79
C GLY A 196 21.56 3.65 -8.93
N ALA A 197 22.69 4.10 -9.50
CA ALA A 197 22.73 5.06 -10.59
C ALA A 197 22.07 4.50 -11.86
N ASP A 198 22.39 3.25 -12.22
CA ASP A 198 21.85 2.59 -13.41
C ASP A 198 20.32 2.43 -13.36
N PHE A 199 19.79 2.03 -12.19
CA PHE A 199 18.34 1.96 -11.97
C PHE A 199 17.69 3.33 -12.17
N LYS A 200 18.27 4.39 -11.59
CA LYS A 200 17.75 5.76 -11.73
C LYS A 200 17.79 6.23 -13.17
N ALA A 201 18.85 5.91 -13.90
CA ALA A 201 18.97 6.23 -15.34
C ALA A 201 17.85 5.56 -16.15
N LEU A 202 17.52 4.28 -15.87
CA LEU A 202 16.38 3.59 -16.49
C LEU A 202 15.07 4.29 -16.15
N MET A 203 14.85 4.63 -14.88
CA MET A 203 13.64 5.34 -14.45
C MET A 203 13.54 6.74 -15.07
N ASP A 204 14.63 7.50 -15.14
CA ASP A 204 14.66 8.81 -15.78
C ASP A 204 14.39 8.71 -17.30
N ARG A 205 14.78 7.59 -17.95
CA ARG A 205 14.52 7.31 -19.36
C ARG A 205 13.06 6.93 -19.63
N PHE A 206 12.51 5.96 -18.87
CA PHE A 206 11.22 5.36 -19.18
C PHE A 206 10.05 6.03 -18.46
N CYS A 207 10.28 6.69 -17.33
CA CYS A 207 9.26 7.35 -16.54
C CYS A 207 9.81 8.68 -15.98
N PRO A 208 10.07 9.72 -16.78
CA PRO A 208 10.76 10.95 -16.37
C PRO A 208 10.16 11.62 -15.11
N GLU A 209 8.83 11.55 -14.95
CA GLU A 209 8.10 12.12 -13.81
C GLU A 209 8.11 11.21 -12.56
N TRP A 210 8.87 10.11 -12.54
CA TRP A 210 8.81 9.11 -11.46
C TRP A 210 9.02 9.68 -10.06
N LYS A 211 9.83 10.73 -9.91
CA LYS A 211 10.08 11.36 -8.59
C LYS A 211 8.84 12.05 -8.04
N LYS A 212 8.02 12.65 -8.92
CA LYS A 212 6.75 13.29 -8.58
C LYS A 212 5.70 12.25 -8.21
N VAL A 213 5.58 11.20 -9.02
CA VAL A 213 4.63 10.09 -8.78
C VAL A 213 4.98 9.32 -7.51
N LYS A 214 6.26 9.08 -7.24
CA LYS A 214 6.73 8.48 -5.98
C LYS A 214 6.34 9.31 -4.75
N ARG A 215 6.38 10.65 -4.84
CA ARG A 215 5.92 11.53 -3.75
C ARG A 215 4.41 11.41 -3.53
N LEU A 216 3.63 11.34 -4.61
CA LEU A 216 2.18 11.15 -4.55
C LEU A 216 1.83 9.83 -3.84
N LEU A 217 2.46 8.71 -4.21
CA LEU A 217 2.27 7.42 -3.55
C LEU A 217 2.63 7.44 -2.06
N ASN A 218 3.71 8.11 -1.70
CA ASN A 218 4.15 8.20 -0.31
C ASN A 218 3.34 9.20 0.53
N GLY A 219 2.56 10.06 -0.10
CA GLY A 219 1.71 11.07 0.56
C GLY A 219 0.46 10.49 1.23
N GLY A 220 -0.01 9.31 0.81
CA GLY A 220 -1.13 8.61 1.46
C GLY A 220 -2.52 9.22 1.23
N TYR A 221 -2.71 10.03 0.19
CA TYR A 221 -3.96 10.80 -0.03
C TYR A 221 -5.19 9.96 -0.40
N TYR A 222 -5.02 8.73 -0.86
CA TYR A 222 -6.09 7.88 -1.42
C TYR A 222 -6.38 6.62 -0.60
N VAL A 223 -5.76 6.45 0.56
CA VAL A 223 -5.86 5.22 1.37
C VAL A 223 -6.42 5.48 2.75
#